data_6ec5f8f730c9ee050eef679f080b10ad
#
_entry.id   6ec5f8f730c9ee050eef679f080b10ad
#
_cell.length_a   1.000
_cell.length_b   1.000
_cell.length_c   1.000
_cell.angle_alpha   90.00
_cell.angle_beta   90.00
_cell.angle_gamma   90.00
#
_symmetry.space_group_name_H-M   'P 1'
#
loop_
_entity.id
_entity.type
_entity.pdbx_description
1 polymer ?
#
loop_
_entity_poly.entity_id
_entity_poly.type
_entity_poly.pdbx_seq_one_letter_code
_entity_poly.pdbx_strand_id
1 'polypeptide(L)'
;MKNISYEKCSWGKKILFFLLIALLHSAMSFAQERTVTGVVVDDKDEPIIGANVKAKGANKGTITDLDGKFILSLPKSVRELEISFIGFNNKTVSITDKPLHIKLDESSILLDEVVSIGYGTAKKGNITGAIAKIDAESLEDRATTNIASALQGQLAGVEVRTTTGEPGSELQIRIRGAASINASSDPLYVIDGIPADDLGSINPSDIQSIEVLKDASSSAIYGSRGANGVVLITTKQATQDSKVRVQFQASYGFQSLERKLDVLSPEEWIDFRTSYNNQRYLEKYASMGATANDDMATRIKLIGKMNYNYVNDDRWTQPNYGGLLLVDWQDEFFRLAPLQNYQLSISSGRNNTKYRVSLGYVDQQGIAITSGYKRLTLRANIESKILNRITVGFNLAPSATWSEGGRVDGKDQQANNMLTMCPIVEPTSGLYTGA
;
A
#
# COMPACT_ATOMS: atom_id res chain seq x y z
N MET A 1 -62.96 5.73 61.42
CA MET A 1 -63.35 6.54 60.25
C MET A 1 -62.71 5.94 59.03
N LYS A 2 -63.57 5.41 58.16
CA LYS A 2 -63.50 5.10 56.73
C LYS A 2 -62.28 4.52 56.13
N ASN A 3 -62.40 3.23 55.86
CA ASN A 3 -61.70 2.43 54.78
C ASN A 3 -61.95 3.14 53.44
N ILE A 4 -60.88 3.36 52.65
CA ILE A 4 -60.95 3.67 51.22
C ILE A 4 -60.30 2.51 50.46
N SER A 5 -61.08 1.85 49.62
CA SER A 5 -60.93 0.58 48.93
C SER A 5 -59.86 0.63 47.85
N TYR A 6 -59.08 -0.45 47.81
CA TYR A 6 -58.12 -0.80 46.75
C TYR A 6 -58.76 -1.50 45.55
N GLU A 7 -59.70 -0.92 44.85
CA GLU A 7 -60.33 -1.57 43.69
C GLU A 7 -60.02 -1.00 42.29
N LYS A 8 -59.16 0.00 42.20
CA LYS A 8 -58.86 0.65 40.91
C LYS A 8 -57.57 0.17 40.17
N CYS A 9 -56.86 -0.83 40.65
CA CYS A 9 -55.60 -1.28 40.03
C CYS A 9 -55.69 -2.55 39.15
N SER A 10 -56.85 -3.17 39.06
CA SER A 10 -57.06 -4.44 38.34
C SER A 10 -57.27 -4.25 36.83
N TRP A 11 -57.84 -3.16 36.38
CA TRP A 11 -58.23 -2.93 34.99
C TRP A 11 -57.02 -2.58 34.12
N GLY A 12 -56.05 -1.80 34.61
CA GLY A 12 -54.85 -1.46 33.92
C GLY A 12 -53.93 -2.66 33.64
N LYS A 13 -53.87 -3.61 34.58
CA LYS A 13 -53.10 -4.86 34.39
C LYS A 13 -53.73 -5.78 33.34
N LYS A 14 -55.03 -5.81 33.24
CA LYS A 14 -55.77 -6.59 32.21
C LYS A 14 -55.60 -5.97 30.83
N ILE A 15 -55.64 -4.68 30.68
CA ILE A 15 -55.39 -3.95 29.43
C ILE A 15 -53.94 -4.14 28.97
N LEU A 16 -52.97 -4.05 29.87
CA LEU A 16 -51.53 -4.28 29.57
C LEU A 16 -51.29 -5.75 29.11
N PHE A 17 -51.99 -6.71 29.75
CA PHE A 17 -51.89 -8.14 29.37
C PHE A 17 -52.50 -8.41 28.00
N PHE A 18 -53.63 -7.77 27.67
CA PHE A 18 -54.24 -7.88 26.33
C PHE A 18 -53.42 -7.18 25.25
N LEU A 19 -52.80 -6.04 25.56
CA LEU A 19 -51.82 -5.38 24.66
C LEU A 19 -50.59 -6.23 24.44
N LEU A 20 -50.06 -6.90 25.45
CA LEU A 20 -48.91 -7.80 25.35
C LEU A 20 -49.23 -9.04 24.50
N ILE A 21 -50.46 -9.62 24.66
CA ILE A 21 -50.93 -10.73 23.84
C ILE A 21 -51.16 -10.30 22.38
N ALA A 22 -51.69 -9.13 22.13
CA ALA A 22 -51.85 -8.56 20.80
C ALA A 22 -50.52 -8.29 20.13
N LEU A 23 -49.51 -7.84 20.87
CA LEU A 23 -48.12 -7.65 20.37
C LEU A 23 -47.45 -9.00 20.06
N LEU A 24 -47.66 -10.01 20.87
CA LEU A 24 -47.15 -11.38 20.60
C LEU A 24 -47.81 -12.02 19.39
N HIS A 25 -49.09 -11.79 19.15
CA HIS A 25 -49.78 -12.30 17.96
C HIS A 25 -49.34 -11.61 16.66
N SER A 26 -49.00 -10.31 16.72
CA SER A 26 -48.43 -9.57 15.57
C SER A 26 -47.05 -10.04 15.20
N ALA A 27 -46.23 -10.53 16.15
CA ALA A 27 -44.89 -11.04 15.91
C ALA A 27 -44.91 -12.45 15.24
N MET A 28 -45.97 -13.23 15.39
CA MET A 28 -46.08 -14.57 14.77
C MET A 28 -46.57 -14.57 13.31
N SER A 29 -47.01 -13.45 12.78
CA SER A 29 -47.56 -13.38 11.42
C SER A 29 -46.51 -13.30 10.28
N PHE A 30 -45.22 -13.27 10.56
CA PHE A 30 -44.19 -13.08 9.54
C PHE A 30 -43.41 -14.32 9.12
N ALA A 31 -43.75 -15.50 9.59
CA ALA A 31 -42.98 -16.75 9.35
C ALA A 31 -43.62 -17.74 8.37
N GLN A 32 -44.32 -17.28 7.33
CA GLN A 32 -44.71 -18.21 6.24
C GLN A 32 -43.64 -18.22 5.16
N GLU A 33 -42.73 -19.19 5.23
CA GLU A 33 -41.78 -19.48 4.15
C GLU A 33 -42.46 -20.30 3.07
N ARG A 34 -42.08 -20.06 1.81
CA ARG A 34 -42.41 -20.94 0.67
C ARG A 34 -41.11 -21.49 0.08
N THR A 35 -41.12 -22.70 -0.35
CA THR A 35 -40.04 -23.33 -1.07
C THR A 35 -40.20 -23.11 -2.56
N VAL A 36 -39.23 -22.50 -3.20
CA VAL A 36 -39.17 -22.30 -4.64
C VAL A 36 -38.14 -23.25 -5.22
N THR A 37 -38.53 -23.97 -6.25
CA THR A 37 -37.65 -24.92 -6.96
C THR A 37 -37.59 -24.54 -8.43
N GLY A 38 -36.49 -24.86 -9.08
CA GLY A 38 -36.33 -24.62 -10.51
C GLY A 38 -35.05 -25.22 -11.06
N VAL A 39 -34.88 -25.07 -12.36
CA VAL A 39 -33.69 -25.47 -13.09
C VAL A 39 -33.19 -24.26 -13.90
N VAL A 40 -31.87 -24.08 -13.95
CA VAL A 40 -31.23 -23.06 -14.75
C VAL A 40 -30.46 -23.75 -15.87
N VAL A 41 -30.73 -23.34 -17.11
CA VAL A 41 -30.13 -23.88 -18.33
C VAL A 41 -29.61 -22.79 -19.24
N ASP A 42 -28.74 -23.14 -20.16
CA ASP A 42 -28.28 -22.27 -21.23
C ASP A 42 -29.26 -22.21 -22.43
N ASP A 43 -28.84 -21.56 -23.52
CA ASP A 43 -29.64 -21.46 -24.75
C ASP A 43 -29.77 -22.78 -25.53
N LYS A 44 -28.93 -23.80 -25.20
CA LYS A 44 -28.98 -25.16 -25.75
C LYS A 44 -29.71 -26.18 -24.85
N ASP A 45 -30.34 -25.68 -23.75
CA ASP A 45 -30.98 -26.45 -22.70
C ASP A 45 -29.99 -27.35 -21.89
N GLU A 46 -28.67 -27.00 -21.88
CA GLU A 46 -27.72 -27.66 -21.02
C GLU A 46 -27.76 -27.07 -19.59
N PRO A 47 -27.64 -27.89 -18.52
CA PRO A 47 -27.74 -27.40 -17.15
C PRO A 47 -26.55 -26.54 -16.76
N ILE A 48 -26.80 -25.37 -16.16
CA ILE A 48 -25.75 -24.45 -15.64
C ILE A 48 -25.49 -24.80 -14.18
N ILE A 49 -24.31 -25.34 -13.90
CA ILE A 49 -23.84 -25.74 -12.57
C ILE A 49 -23.26 -24.53 -11.85
N GLY A 50 -23.65 -24.31 -10.59
CA GLY A 50 -23.07 -23.23 -9.77
C GLY A 50 -23.62 -21.83 -10.07
N ALA A 51 -24.73 -21.72 -10.82
CA ALA A 51 -25.42 -20.45 -11.02
C ALA A 51 -25.96 -19.92 -9.68
N ASN A 52 -25.73 -18.64 -9.42
CA ASN A 52 -26.19 -17.98 -8.20
C ASN A 52 -27.64 -17.53 -8.35
N VAL A 53 -28.50 -18.00 -7.47
CA VAL A 53 -29.94 -17.69 -7.43
C VAL A 53 -30.19 -16.88 -6.16
N LYS A 54 -30.48 -15.58 -6.26
CA LYS A 54 -30.67 -14.67 -5.15
C LYS A 54 -32.09 -14.10 -5.13
N ALA A 55 -32.64 -13.98 -3.94
CA ALA A 55 -33.94 -13.32 -3.74
C ALA A 55 -33.74 -11.78 -3.83
N LYS A 56 -34.50 -11.13 -4.73
CA LYS A 56 -34.47 -9.68 -4.87
C LYS A 56 -35.15 -9.01 -3.67
N GLY A 57 -34.41 -8.20 -2.93
CA GLY A 57 -34.92 -7.54 -1.72
C GLY A 57 -34.80 -8.34 -0.42
N ALA A 58 -34.20 -9.53 -0.43
CA ALA A 58 -33.91 -10.32 0.76
C ALA A 58 -32.45 -10.85 0.71
N ASN A 59 -31.84 -11.01 1.88
CA ASN A 59 -30.47 -11.57 1.95
C ASN A 59 -30.49 -13.10 2.03
N LYS A 60 -31.22 -13.73 1.07
CA LYS A 60 -31.28 -15.20 0.91
C LYS A 60 -30.98 -15.60 -0.53
N GLY A 61 -30.18 -16.62 -0.70
CA GLY A 61 -29.79 -17.14 -2.02
C GLY A 61 -29.31 -18.58 -1.91
N THR A 62 -29.16 -19.24 -3.06
CA THR A 62 -28.61 -20.59 -3.22
C THR A 62 -27.85 -20.67 -4.54
N ILE A 63 -27.14 -21.76 -4.77
CA ILE A 63 -26.48 -22.07 -6.03
C ILE A 63 -27.13 -23.33 -6.66
N THR A 64 -27.04 -23.45 -7.99
CA THR A 64 -27.54 -24.65 -8.71
C THR A 64 -26.58 -25.83 -8.53
N ASP A 65 -27.16 -27.02 -8.49
CA ASP A 65 -26.44 -28.30 -8.39
C ASP A 65 -25.92 -28.80 -9.77
N LEU A 66 -25.43 -30.06 -9.82
CA LEU A 66 -24.87 -30.68 -11.04
C LEU A 66 -25.89 -30.83 -12.18
N ASP A 67 -27.19 -30.86 -11.87
CA ASP A 67 -28.27 -30.91 -12.84
C ASP A 67 -28.86 -29.52 -13.14
N GLY A 68 -28.19 -28.43 -12.69
CA GLY A 68 -28.70 -27.07 -12.82
C GLY A 68 -29.89 -26.75 -11.92
N LYS A 69 -30.28 -27.66 -10.99
CA LYS A 69 -31.45 -27.49 -10.13
C LYS A 69 -31.12 -26.68 -8.90
N PHE A 70 -32.11 -25.93 -8.40
CA PHE A 70 -32.01 -25.20 -7.15
C PHE A 70 -33.26 -25.36 -6.29
N ILE A 71 -33.09 -25.27 -4.99
CA ILE A 71 -34.13 -25.23 -3.97
C ILE A 71 -33.85 -24.06 -3.04
N LEU A 72 -34.83 -23.16 -2.88
CA LEU A 72 -34.65 -21.96 -2.07
C LEU A 72 -35.91 -21.69 -1.23
N SER A 73 -35.75 -21.63 0.10
CA SER A 73 -36.84 -21.29 1.03
C SER A 73 -36.88 -19.78 1.27
N LEU A 74 -38.01 -19.15 0.92
CA LEU A 74 -38.15 -17.69 0.90
C LEU A 74 -39.43 -17.26 1.65
N PRO A 75 -39.40 -16.06 2.29
CA PRO A 75 -40.62 -15.43 2.77
C PRO A 75 -41.59 -15.17 1.61
N LYS A 76 -42.89 -15.33 1.83
CA LYS A 76 -43.92 -15.06 0.83
C LYS A 76 -43.94 -13.63 0.27
N SER A 77 -43.29 -12.72 0.95
CA SER A 77 -43.12 -11.32 0.50
C SER A 77 -42.19 -11.13 -0.70
N VAL A 78 -41.27 -12.09 -0.93
CA VAL A 78 -40.33 -12.03 -2.07
C VAL A 78 -41.07 -12.47 -3.32
N ARG A 79 -41.01 -11.66 -4.39
CA ARG A 79 -41.72 -11.94 -5.64
C ARG A 79 -40.81 -12.21 -6.82
N GLU A 80 -39.52 -11.87 -6.73
CA GLU A 80 -38.57 -11.97 -7.82
C GLU A 80 -37.26 -12.64 -7.36
N LEU A 81 -36.70 -13.45 -8.27
CA LEU A 81 -35.35 -14.01 -8.14
C LEU A 81 -34.44 -13.35 -9.16
N GLU A 82 -33.21 -13.05 -8.77
CA GLU A 82 -32.12 -12.64 -9.64
C GLU A 82 -31.17 -13.81 -9.80
N ILE A 83 -30.95 -14.23 -11.04
CA ILE A 83 -30.05 -15.31 -11.41
C ILE A 83 -28.86 -14.76 -12.13
N SER A 84 -27.64 -15.15 -11.70
CA SER A 84 -26.38 -14.72 -12.29
C SER A 84 -25.41 -15.88 -12.40
N PHE A 85 -24.67 -15.91 -13.51
CA PHE A 85 -23.58 -16.85 -13.73
C PHE A 85 -22.50 -16.21 -14.61
N ILE A 86 -21.25 -16.59 -14.39
CA ILE A 86 -20.13 -16.05 -15.16
C ILE A 86 -20.26 -16.43 -16.64
N GLY A 87 -20.22 -15.45 -17.52
CA GLY A 87 -20.42 -15.67 -18.97
C GLY A 87 -21.85 -15.59 -19.45
N PHE A 88 -22.82 -15.31 -18.57
CA PHE A 88 -24.25 -15.18 -18.92
C PHE A 88 -24.83 -13.83 -18.48
N ASN A 89 -25.86 -13.37 -19.16
CA ASN A 89 -26.58 -12.17 -18.78
C ASN A 89 -27.41 -12.41 -17.51
N ASN A 90 -27.37 -11.51 -16.55
CA ASN A 90 -28.18 -11.56 -15.35
C ASN A 90 -29.68 -11.53 -15.73
N LYS A 91 -30.48 -12.43 -15.18
CA LYS A 91 -31.91 -12.54 -15.45
C LYS A 91 -32.73 -12.43 -14.18
N THR A 92 -33.73 -11.57 -14.21
CA THR A 92 -34.72 -11.46 -13.12
C THR A 92 -35.98 -12.20 -13.52
N VAL A 93 -36.44 -13.11 -12.66
CA VAL A 93 -37.62 -13.97 -12.93
C VAL A 93 -38.61 -13.85 -11.79
N SER A 94 -39.89 -13.68 -12.12
CA SER A 94 -40.97 -13.69 -11.13
C SER A 94 -41.24 -15.09 -10.60
N ILE A 95 -41.41 -15.20 -9.29
CA ILE A 95 -41.66 -16.49 -8.63
C ILE A 95 -43.12 -16.95 -8.89
N THR A 96 -43.27 -18.14 -9.40
CA THR A 96 -44.56 -18.81 -9.60
C THR A 96 -44.69 -20.02 -8.68
N ASP A 97 -45.94 -20.57 -8.54
CA ASP A 97 -46.17 -21.77 -7.73
C ASP A 97 -45.75 -23.09 -8.44
N LYS A 98 -45.25 -22.98 -9.67
CA LYS A 98 -44.68 -24.09 -10.44
C LYS A 98 -43.15 -24.05 -10.40
N PRO A 99 -42.48 -25.22 -10.56
CA PRO A 99 -41.05 -25.25 -10.73
C PRO A 99 -40.62 -24.32 -11.88
N LEU A 100 -39.61 -23.48 -11.61
CA LEU A 100 -39.12 -22.49 -12.57
C LEU A 100 -38.17 -23.17 -13.55
N HIS A 101 -38.36 -22.93 -14.84
CA HIS A 101 -37.41 -23.27 -15.90
C HIS A 101 -36.79 -21.95 -16.40
N ILE A 102 -35.49 -21.71 -16.08
CA ILE A 102 -34.84 -20.45 -16.30
C ILE A 102 -33.74 -20.63 -17.33
N LYS A 103 -33.93 -20.03 -18.48
CA LYS A 103 -32.96 -20.03 -19.55
C LYS A 103 -32.11 -18.75 -19.44
N LEU A 104 -30.80 -18.89 -19.29
CA LEU A 104 -29.87 -17.77 -19.34
C LEU A 104 -29.31 -17.63 -20.74
N ASP A 105 -29.27 -16.41 -21.23
CA ASP A 105 -28.69 -16.09 -22.53
C ASP A 105 -27.19 -15.89 -22.33
N GLU A 106 -26.33 -16.52 -23.15
CA GLU A 106 -24.90 -16.29 -23.11
C GLU A 106 -24.61 -14.79 -23.23
N SER A 107 -23.85 -14.28 -22.31
CA SER A 107 -23.35 -12.91 -22.43
C SER A 107 -22.31 -12.91 -23.54
N SER A 108 -22.64 -12.34 -24.68
CA SER A 108 -21.64 -11.99 -25.70
C SER A 108 -20.71 -10.86 -25.24
N ILE A 109 -20.92 -10.32 -24.06
CA ILE A 109 -19.95 -9.57 -23.31
C ILE A 109 -19.01 -10.60 -22.66
N LEU A 110 -18.12 -11.23 -23.45
CA LEU A 110 -16.78 -11.46 -22.97
C LEU A 110 -16.43 -10.16 -22.23
N LEU A 111 -16.12 -10.25 -20.94
CA LEU A 111 -15.43 -9.17 -20.28
C LEU A 111 -14.16 -8.97 -21.12
N ASP A 112 -14.28 -8.19 -22.17
CA ASP A 112 -13.16 -7.69 -22.95
C ASP A 112 -12.37 -6.84 -21.98
N GLU A 113 -11.43 -7.48 -21.27
CA GLU A 113 -10.47 -6.78 -20.45
C GLU A 113 -9.72 -5.84 -21.41
N VAL A 114 -10.15 -4.61 -21.40
CA VAL A 114 -9.57 -3.57 -22.25
C VAL A 114 -8.31 -3.10 -21.57
N VAL A 115 -7.19 -3.40 -22.18
CA VAL A 115 -5.86 -2.96 -21.75
C VAL A 115 -5.57 -1.65 -22.45
N SER A 116 -5.16 -0.64 -21.70
CA SER A 116 -4.67 0.61 -22.26
C SER A 116 -3.32 0.36 -22.94
N ILE A 117 -3.23 0.57 -24.26
CA ILE A 117 -1.98 0.39 -25.01
C ILE A 117 -1.64 1.74 -25.64
N GLY A 118 -0.56 2.35 -25.18
CA GLY A 118 -0.06 3.58 -25.76
C GLY A 118 -1.09 4.68 -25.77
N TYR A 119 -1.38 5.20 -26.94
CA TYR A 119 -2.36 6.27 -27.15
C TYR A 119 -3.78 5.75 -27.42
N GLY A 120 -4.06 4.47 -27.15
CA GLY A 120 -5.35 3.83 -27.40
C GLY A 120 -5.64 2.69 -26.42
N THR A 121 -6.82 2.12 -26.57
CA THR A 121 -7.25 0.92 -25.83
C THR A 121 -7.33 -0.26 -26.78
N ALA A 122 -6.77 -1.41 -26.43
CA ALA A 122 -6.95 -2.65 -27.19
C ALA A 122 -7.50 -3.77 -26.29
N LYS A 123 -8.20 -4.70 -26.92
CA LYS A 123 -8.68 -5.90 -26.22
C LYS A 123 -7.49 -6.79 -25.88
N LYS A 124 -7.43 -7.31 -24.65
CA LYS A 124 -6.35 -8.20 -24.15
C LYS A 124 -6.11 -9.39 -25.09
N GLY A 125 -7.16 -9.93 -25.68
CA GLY A 125 -7.08 -11.02 -26.67
C GLY A 125 -6.33 -10.69 -27.96
N ASN A 126 -6.14 -9.39 -28.29
CA ASN A 126 -5.45 -8.93 -29.48
C ASN A 126 -3.97 -8.64 -29.22
N ILE A 127 -3.51 -8.77 -27.97
CA ILE A 127 -2.14 -8.47 -27.58
C ILE A 127 -1.39 -9.79 -27.45
N THR A 128 -0.52 -10.07 -28.41
CA THR A 128 0.31 -11.29 -28.46
C THR A 128 1.54 -11.25 -27.53
N GLY A 129 1.74 -10.13 -26.82
CA GLY A 129 2.91 -9.89 -25.97
C GLY A 129 2.75 -10.38 -24.50
N ALA A 130 3.87 -10.61 -23.83
CA ALA A 130 3.93 -10.97 -22.42
C ALA A 130 3.60 -9.75 -21.52
N ILE A 131 2.31 -9.53 -21.23
CA ILE A 131 1.85 -8.49 -20.31
C ILE A 131 1.66 -9.11 -18.93
N ALA A 132 2.25 -8.50 -17.93
CA ALA A 132 1.98 -8.82 -16.54
C ALA A 132 1.17 -7.69 -15.91
N LYS A 133 0.06 -8.02 -15.25
CA LYS A 133 -0.91 -7.09 -14.67
C LYS A 133 -1.02 -7.29 -13.17
N ILE A 134 -1.18 -6.20 -12.45
CA ILE A 134 -1.55 -6.14 -11.04
C ILE A 134 -2.79 -5.25 -10.94
N ASP A 135 -3.82 -5.73 -10.27
CA ASP A 135 -5.05 -5.00 -10.03
C ASP A 135 -5.03 -4.28 -8.67
N ALA A 136 -5.88 -3.27 -8.52
CA ALA A 136 -5.99 -2.42 -7.34
C ALA A 136 -6.10 -3.17 -6.02
N GLU A 137 -6.85 -4.28 -6.00
CA GLU A 137 -7.06 -5.09 -4.78
C GLU A 137 -5.74 -5.59 -4.19
N SER A 138 -4.81 -6.03 -5.03
CA SER A 138 -3.47 -6.48 -4.59
C SER A 138 -2.58 -5.34 -4.08
N LEU A 139 -2.90 -4.10 -4.42
CA LEU A 139 -2.17 -2.90 -3.99
C LEU A 139 -2.74 -2.31 -2.70
N GLU A 140 -4.06 -2.42 -2.47
CA GLU A 140 -4.75 -1.85 -1.30
C GLU A 140 -4.38 -2.56 0.01
N ASP A 141 -4.11 -3.85 -0.03
CA ASP A 141 -3.72 -4.65 1.15
C ASP A 141 -2.31 -4.31 1.67
N ARG A 142 -1.54 -3.54 0.93
CA ARG A 142 -0.19 -3.14 1.30
C ARG A 142 -0.17 -1.69 1.78
N ALA A 143 0.15 -1.47 3.04
CA ALA A 143 0.34 -0.14 3.62
C ALA A 143 1.66 0.50 3.12
N THR A 144 1.81 0.66 1.79
CA THR A 144 3.00 1.28 1.20
C THR A 144 2.70 2.68 0.72
N THR A 145 3.65 3.59 0.90
CA THR A 145 3.59 4.97 0.37
C THR A 145 4.16 5.09 -1.03
N ASN A 146 4.85 4.03 -1.50
CA ASN A 146 5.54 4.00 -2.80
C ASN A 146 5.00 2.87 -3.68
N ILE A 147 4.63 3.21 -4.91
CA ILE A 147 4.09 2.27 -5.92
C ILE A 147 5.10 1.17 -6.25
N ALA A 148 6.37 1.52 -6.40
CA ALA A 148 7.39 0.55 -6.77
C ALA A 148 7.58 -0.53 -5.70
N SER A 149 7.45 -0.18 -4.41
CA SER A 149 7.48 -1.19 -3.33
C SER A 149 6.27 -2.13 -3.39
N ALA A 150 5.13 -1.64 -3.86
CA ALA A 150 3.95 -2.48 -4.07
C ALA A 150 4.15 -3.52 -5.21
N LEU A 151 5.01 -3.23 -6.18
CA LEU A 151 5.36 -4.14 -7.29
C LEU A 151 6.36 -5.21 -6.91
N GLN A 152 7.08 -5.05 -5.80
CA GLN A 152 8.16 -5.95 -5.40
C GLN A 152 7.66 -7.38 -5.18
N GLY A 153 8.24 -8.33 -5.93
CA GLY A 153 7.88 -9.75 -5.84
C GLY A 153 6.54 -10.13 -6.48
N GLN A 154 5.80 -9.20 -7.10
CA GLN A 154 4.50 -9.47 -7.71
C GLN A 154 4.59 -9.89 -9.18
N LEU A 155 5.61 -9.45 -9.88
CA LEU A 155 5.72 -9.62 -11.31
C LEU A 155 6.99 -10.37 -11.69
N ALA A 156 6.88 -11.52 -12.35
CA ALA A 156 8.02 -12.25 -12.86
C ALA A 156 8.81 -11.41 -13.88
N GLY A 157 10.15 -11.32 -13.73
CA GLY A 157 11.03 -10.55 -14.60
C GLY A 157 10.99 -9.02 -14.37
N VAL A 158 10.40 -8.57 -13.27
CA VAL A 158 10.49 -7.19 -12.78
C VAL A 158 11.26 -7.21 -11.46
N GLU A 159 12.39 -6.55 -11.45
CA GLU A 159 13.22 -6.38 -10.26
C GLU A 159 12.99 -4.98 -9.71
N VAL A 160 12.65 -4.89 -8.43
CA VAL A 160 12.52 -3.62 -7.71
C VAL A 160 13.60 -3.57 -6.67
N ARG A 161 14.47 -2.58 -6.77
CA ARG A 161 15.57 -2.34 -5.83
C ARG A 161 15.37 -1.07 -5.05
N THR A 162 15.54 -1.16 -3.75
CA THR A 162 15.66 0.00 -2.88
C THR A 162 17.13 0.45 -2.91
N THR A 163 17.39 1.66 -3.37
CA THR A 163 18.75 2.23 -3.38
C THR A 163 19.13 2.83 -2.04
N THR A 164 18.17 3.41 -1.36
CA THR A 164 18.34 4.02 -0.04
C THR A 164 17.11 3.72 0.83
N GLY A 165 17.27 3.75 2.16
CA GLY A 165 16.14 3.68 3.10
C GLY A 165 15.50 5.04 3.40
N GLU A 166 15.84 6.07 2.64
CA GLU A 166 15.37 7.44 2.85
C GLU A 166 13.86 7.55 2.56
N PRO A 167 13.10 8.23 3.43
CA PRO A 167 11.69 8.48 3.19
C PRO A 167 11.45 9.18 1.85
N GLY A 168 10.50 8.67 1.07
CA GLY A 168 10.18 9.22 -0.25
C GLY A 168 11.20 8.95 -1.35
N SER A 169 12.27 8.17 -1.08
CA SER A 169 13.25 7.82 -2.10
C SER A 169 12.62 7.02 -3.23
N GLU A 170 13.11 7.27 -4.44
CA GLU A 170 12.71 6.53 -5.62
C GLU A 170 13.27 5.10 -5.56
N LEU A 171 12.44 4.14 -5.92
CA LEU A 171 12.83 2.76 -6.09
C LEU A 171 13.18 2.53 -7.55
N GLN A 172 14.31 1.89 -7.81
CA GLN A 172 14.69 1.49 -9.16
C GLN A 172 13.88 0.26 -9.58
N ILE A 173 13.19 0.39 -10.70
CA ILE A 173 12.49 -0.72 -11.37
C ILE A 173 13.33 -1.13 -12.57
N ARG A 174 13.64 -2.43 -12.67
CA ARG A 174 14.31 -3.01 -13.83
C ARG A 174 13.47 -4.12 -14.43
N ILE A 175 13.33 -4.09 -15.75
CA ILE A 175 12.60 -5.09 -16.51
C ILE A 175 13.62 -5.84 -17.38
N ARG A 176 13.75 -7.16 -17.14
CA ARG A 176 14.67 -8.07 -17.90
C ARG A 176 16.15 -7.68 -17.89
N GLY A 177 16.61 -6.85 -16.93
CA GLY A 177 18.02 -6.48 -16.80
C GLY A 177 18.37 -5.12 -17.43
N ALA A 178 19.66 -4.78 -17.45
CA ALA A 178 20.13 -3.51 -17.99
C ALA A 178 20.34 -3.62 -19.51
N ALA A 179 19.72 -2.73 -20.27
CA ALA A 179 19.90 -2.67 -21.72
C ALA A 179 21.15 -1.87 -22.14
N SER A 180 21.70 -1.05 -21.24
CA SER A 180 22.87 -0.21 -21.50
C SER A 180 23.80 -0.14 -20.30
N ILE A 181 25.10 0.01 -20.54
CA ILE A 181 26.12 0.22 -19.49
C ILE A 181 26.19 1.71 -19.11
N ASN A 182 25.91 2.62 -20.05
CA ASN A 182 26.14 4.06 -19.89
C ASN A 182 24.83 4.89 -19.84
N ALA A 183 23.69 4.31 -20.15
CA ALA A 183 22.39 4.99 -20.09
C ALA A 183 21.54 4.44 -18.94
N SER A 184 20.56 5.23 -18.50
CA SER A 184 19.58 4.76 -17.52
C SER A 184 18.91 3.46 -17.99
N SER A 185 18.76 2.51 -17.07
CA SER A 185 18.04 1.24 -17.29
C SER A 185 16.62 1.28 -16.78
N ASP A 186 16.12 2.45 -16.40
CA ASP A 186 14.76 2.64 -15.91
C ASP A 186 13.75 2.43 -17.04
N PRO A 187 12.62 1.80 -16.77
CA PRO A 187 11.54 1.66 -17.74
C PRO A 187 10.87 3.01 -18.00
N LEU A 188 10.14 3.10 -19.10
CA LEU A 188 9.26 4.23 -19.36
C LEU A 188 7.98 4.07 -18.52
N TYR A 189 7.66 5.08 -17.73
CA TYR A 189 6.38 5.16 -17.02
C TYR A 189 5.35 5.87 -17.87
N VAL A 190 4.13 5.34 -17.92
CA VAL A 190 3.01 5.94 -18.65
C VAL A 190 1.78 5.92 -17.75
N ILE A 191 1.28 7.09 -17.39
CA ILE A 191 0.16 7.27 -16.46
C ILE A 191 -1.04 7.80 -17.26
N ASP A 192 -2.12 7.03 -17.29
CA ASP A 192 -3.32 7.36 -18.07
C ASP A 192 -3.00 7.76 -19.52
N GLY A 193 -2.00 7.11 -20.13
CA GLY A 193 -1.54 7.38 -21.49
C GLY A 193 -0.52 8.52 -21.64
N ILE A 194 -0.14 9.19 -20.57
CA ILE A 194 0.83 10.30 -20.57
C ILE A 194 2.18 9.79 -20.02
N PRO A 195 3.28 9.95 -20.76
CA PRO A 195 4.61 9.63 -20.25
C PRO A 195 4.97 10.46 -19.02
N ALA A 196 5.54 9.81 -18.02
CA ALA A 196 6.02 10.41 -16.78
C ALA A 196 7.47 10.00 -16.52
N ASP A 197 8.22 10.85 -15.83
CA ASP A 197 9.62 10.59 -15.52
C ASP A 197 9.77 9.75 -14.25
N ASP A 198 8.82 9.86 -13.32
CA ASP A 198 8.81 9.14 -12.04
C ASP A 198 7.40 8.69 -11.59
N LEU A 199 7.36 7.87 -10.55
CA LEU A 199 6.12 7.40 -9.90
C LEU A 199 5.80 8.17 -8.60
N GLY A 200 6.64 9.09 -8.18
CA GLY A 200 6.52 9.80 -6.91
C GLY A 200 5.30 10.70 -6.80
N SER A 201 4.75 11.11 -7.94
CA SER A 201 3.60 12.01 -8.02
C SER A 201 2.24 11.33 -7.80
N ILE A 202 2.17 9.98 -7.73
CA ILE A 202 0.91 9.24 -7.64
C ILE A 202 0.77 8.60 -6.27
N ASN A 203 -0.46 8.66 -5.73
CA ASN A 203 -0.81 7.87 -4.56
C ASN A 203 -1.19 6.44 -4.97
N PRO A 204 -0.63 5.38 -4.36
CA PRO A 204 -1.01 3.99 -4.64
C PRO A 204 -2.52 3.73 -4.58
N SER A 205 -3.24 4.39 -3.67
CA SER A 205 -4.70 4.27 -3.52
C SER A 205 -5.51 4.79 -4.73
N ASP A 206 -4.91 5.61 -5.60
CA ASP A 206 -5.56 6.10 -6.83
C ASP A 206 -5.36 5.18 -8.03
N ILE A 207 -4.58 4.10 -7.89
CA ILE A 207 -4.28 3.18 -8.97
C ILE A 207 -5.40 2.15 -9.11
N GLN A 208 -5.82 1.91 -10.35
CA GLN A 208 -6.74 0.84 -10.72
C GLN A 208 -5.99 -0.42 -11.16
N SER A 209 -4.96 -0.26 -12.02
CA SER A 209 -4.12 -1.36 -12.47
C SER A 209 -2.72 -0.87 -12.84
N ILE A 210 -1.76 -1.76 -12.73
CA ILE A 210 -0.40 -1.58 -13.24
C ILE A 210 -0.12 -2.72 -14.20
N GLU A 211 0.29 -2.38 -15.40
CA GLU A 211 0.63 -3.32 -16.45
C GLU A 211 2.08 -3.10 -16.89
N VAL A 212 2.82 -4.18 -17.05
CA VAL A 212 4.23 -4.13 -17.44
C VAL A 212 4.41 -4.80 -18.79
N LEU A 213 4.80 -3.99 -19.79
CA LEU A 213 5.15 -4.43 -21.12
C LEU A 213 6.63 -4.83 -21.12
N LYS A 214 6.88 -6.14 -21.19
CA LYS A 214 8.24 -6.68 -21.03
C LYS A 214 8.93 -6.96 -22.36
N ASP A 215 8.19 -7.16 -23.42
CA ASP A 215 8.73 -7.52 -24.72
C ASP A 215 8.74 -6.33 -25.70
N ALA A 216 9.65 -6.41 -26.66
CA ALA A 216 9.86 -5.37 -27.65
C ALA A 216 8.63 -5.16 -28.57
N SER A 217 7.80 -6.19 -28.79
CA SER A 217 6.61 -6.07 -29.64
C SER A 217 5.52 -5.24 -28.98
N SER A 218 5.27 -5.46 -27.69
CA SER A 218 4.27 -4.69 -26.93
C SER A 218 4.76 -3.28 -26.61
N SER A 219 6.07 -3.05 -26.44
CA SER A 219 6.65 -1.73 -26.16
C SER A 219 6.97 -0.90 -27.41
N ALA A 220 6.90 -1.50 -28.62
CA ALA A 220 7.28 -0.85 -29.89
C ALA A 220 6.56 0.48 -30.16
N ILE A 221 5.31 0.63 -29.73
CA ILE A 221 4.53 1.85 -29.91
C ILE A 221 5.13 3.06 -29.16
N TYR A 222 5.96 2.83 -28.15
CA TYR A 222 6.67 3.86 -27.40
C TYR A 222 8.07 4.19 -27.98
N GLY A 223 8.44 3.53 -29.08
CA GLY A 223 9.70 3.75 -29.79
C GLY A 223 10.92 3.41 -28.91
N SER A 224 12.00 4.17 -29.10
CA SER A 224 13.26 3.96 -28.35
C SER A 224 13.12 4.15 -26.84
N ARG A 225 12.17 4.95 -26.37
CA ARG A 225 11.90 5.14 -24.93
C ARG A 225 11.39 3.87 -24.26
N GLY A 226 10.75 2.96 -25.01
CA GLY A 226 10.26 1.68 -24.51
C GLY A 226 11.29 0.55 -24.48
N ALA A 227 12.57 0.80 -24.84
CA ALA A 227 13.60 -0.22 -24.96
C ALA A 227 13.88 -0.97 -23.65
N ASN A 228 13.78 -0.29 -22.51
CA ASN A 228 13.94 -0.88 -21.16
C ASN A 228 12.64 -1.46 -20.58
N GLY A 229 11.59 -1.58 -21.40
CA GLY A 229 10.24 -1.93 -20.99
C GLY A 229 9.39 -0.70 -20.65
N VAL A 230 8.08 -0.92 -20.48
CA VAL A 230 7.11 0.12 -20.18
C VAL A 230 6.23 -0.31 -19.01
N VAL A 231 6.04 0.58 -18.06
CA VAL A 231 5.10 0.42 -16.94
C VAL A 231 3.91 1.32 -17.19
N LEU A 232 2.77 0.70 -17.50
CA LEU A 232 1.50 1.40 -17.71
C LEU A 232 0.74 1.46 -16.40
N ILE A 233 0.31 2.63 -16.01
CA ILE A 233 -0.48 2.87 -14.80
C ILE A 233 -1.81 3.46 -15.21
N THR A 234 -2.87 2.73 -14.91
CA THR A 234 -4.24 3.21 -15.06
C THR A 234 -4.77 3.64 -13.72
N THR A 235 -5.28 4.86 -13.63
CA THR A 235 -5.85 5.36 -12.39
C THR A 235 -7.35 5.09 -12.29
N LYS A 236 -7.86 5.01 -11.05
CA LYS A 236 -9.27 4.80 -10.76
C LYS A 236 -10.12 5.91 -11.37
N GLN A 237 -11.15 5.53 -12.09
CA GLN A 237 -12.12 6.44 -12.68
C GLN A 237 -13.53 6.15 -12.13
N ALA A 238 -14.44 7.10 -12.28
CA ALA A 238 -15.85 6.84 -11.98
C ALA A 238 -16.48 5.99 -13.10
N THR A 239 -17.37 5.09 -12.73
CA THR A 239 -18.19 4.34 -13.69
C THR A 239 -19.41 5.17 -14.08
N GLN A 240 -19.86 4.99 -15.34
CA GLN A 240 -21.09 5.61 -15.82
C GLN A 240 -22.30 5.14 -14.97
N ASP A 241 -23.29 6.01 -14.79
CA ASP A 241 -24.51 5.76 -14.02
C ASP A 241 -24.31 5.36 -12.54
N SER A 242 -23.14 5.69 -11.99
CA SER A 242 -22.82 5.49 -10.59
C SER A 242 -23.39 6.60 -9.69
N LYS A 243 -23.92 6.21 -8.53
CA LYS A 243 -24.28 7.16 -7.45
C LYS A 243 -23.02 7.83 -6.91
N VAL A 244 -23.20 8.99 -6.28
CA VAL A 244 -22.10 9.66 -5.58
C VAL A 244 -21.52 8.71 -4.52
N ARG A 245 -20.23 8.46 -4.62
CA ARG A 245 -19.47 7.65 -3.68
C ARG A 245 -18.39 8.52 -3.06
N VAL A 246 -18.41 8.60 -1.74
CA VAL A 246 -17.34 9.21 -0.94
C VAL A 246 -16.60 8.10 -0.24
N GLN A 247 -15.28 8.08 -0.40
CA GLN A 247 -14.40 7.10 0.23
C GLN A 247 -13.29 7.83 0.98
N PHE A 248 -13.15 7.52 2.25
CA PHE A 248 -12.06 8.00 3.10
C PHE A 248 -11.25 6.80 3.58
N GLN A 249 -9.95 6.86 3.42
CA GLN A 249 -9.00 5.87 3.88
C GLN A 249 -7.93 6.58 4.71
N ALA A 250 -7.62 6.01 5.87
CA ALA A 250 -6.56 6.50 6.74
C ALA A 250 -5.74 5.33 7.24
N SER A 251 -4.44 5.46 7.21
CA SER A 251 -3.52 4.50 7.81
C SER A 251 -2.49 5.23 8.68
N TYR A 252 -2.20 4.63 9.81
CA TYR A 252 -1.19 5.09 10.75
C TYR A 252 -0.33 3.91 11.17
N GLY A 253 0.97 4.06 11.10
CA GLY A 253 1.90 3.00 11.43
C GLY A 253 3.22 3.56 11.97
N PHE A 254 4.11 2.66 12.34
CA PHE A 254 5.45 2.99 12.81
C PHE A 254 6.48 2.20 12.00
N GLN A 255 7.60 2.84 11.74
CA GLN A 255 8.77 2.24 11.13
C GLN A 255 9.89 2.20 12.16
N SER A 256 10.59 1.07 12.23
CA SER A 256 11.75 0.88 13.09
C SER A 256 12.89 0.25 12.31
N LEU A 257 14.10 0.42 12.79
CA LEU A 257 15.24 -0.31 12.26
C LEU A 257 15.04 -1.81 12.53
N GLU A 258 15.13 -2.63 11.49
CA GLU A 258 14.98 -4.08 11.61
C GLU A 258 16.17 -4.71 12.35
N ARG A 259 17.38 -4.24 12.03
CA ARG A 259 18.62 -4.74 12.61
C ARG A 259 19.67 -3.64 12.65
N LYS A 260 20.31 -3.48 13.80
CA LYS A 260 21.52 -2.66 13.96
C LYS A 260 22.73 -3.36 13.34
N LEU A 261 23.71 -2.58 12.95
CA LEU A 261 25.03 -3.11 12.61
C LEU A 261 25.69 -3.64 13.87
N ASP A 262 26.30 -4.81 13.74
CA ASP A 262 27.11 -5.42 14.81
C ASP A 262 28.49 -4.75 14.80
N VAL A 263 28.64 -3.74 15.65
CA VAL A 263 29.85 -2.97 15.85
C VAL A 263 30.33 -3.17 17.28
N LEU A 264 31.60 -2.83 17.56
CA LEU A 264 32.16 -2.91 18.90
C LEU A 264 31.31 -2.09 19.88
N SER A 265 31.07 -2.64 21.07
CA SER A 265 30.53 -1.85 22.18
C SER A 265 31.50 -0.75 22.55
N PRO A 266 31.08 0.32 23.24
CA PRO A 266 31.98 1.38 23.68
C PRO A 266 33.17 0.85 24.49
N GLU A 267 32.95 -0.13 25.34
CA GLU A 267 33.97 -0.77 26.16
C GLU A 267 34.94 -1.59 25.29
N GLU A 268 34.43 -2.43 24.41
CA GLU A 268 35.24 -3.23 23.46
C GLU A 268 36.06 -2.31 22.54
N TRP A 269 35.48 -1.16 22.13
CA TRP A 269 36.19 -0.18 21.33
C TRP A 269 37.38 0.45 22.10
N ILE A 270 37.18 0.78 23.39
CA ILE A 270 38.26 1.31 24.25
C ILE A 270 39.39 0.28 24.36
N ASP A 271 39.05 -0.99 24.62
CA ASP A 271 40.04 -2.08 24.74
C ASP A 271 40.81 -2.27 23.43
N PHE A 272 40.09 -2.35 22.31
CA PHE A 272 40.67 -2.44 20.98
C PHE A 272 41.60 -1.25 20.71
N ARG A 273 41.11 -0.04 20.96
CA ARG A 273 41.84 1.20 20.67
C ARG A 273 43.10 1.35 21.54
N THR A 274 42.97 0.99 22.81
CA THR A 274 44.11 0.99 23.74
C THR A 274 45.20 0.03 23.27
N SER A 275 44.81 -1.20 22.92
CA SER A 275 45.77 -2.21 22.44
C SER A 275 46.43 -1.78 21.12
N TYR A 276 45.62 -1.29 20.17
CA TYR A 276 46.10 -0.79 18.88
C TYR A 276 47.08 0.39 19.03
N ASN A 277 46.74 1.37 19.85
CA ASN A 277 47.61 2.56 20.09
C ASN A 277 48.90 2.15 20.79
N ASN A 278 48.82 1.24 21.78
CA ASN A 278 50.00 0.75 22.51
C ASN A 278 50.95 0.02 21.56
N GLN A 279 50.44 -0.86 20.72
CA GLN A 279 51.26 -1.59 19.74
C GLN A 279 51.96 -0.59 18.82
N ARG A 280 51.27 0.32 18.19
CA ARG A 280 51.84 1.31 17.28
C ARG A 280 52.81 2.28 17.94
N TYR A 281 52.52 2.68 19.17
CA TYR A 281 53.37 3.54 19.95
C TYR A 281 54.70 2.85 20.24
N LEU A 282 54.68 1.61 20.69
CA LEU A 282 55.89 0.83 20.96
C LEU A 282 56.70 0.56 19.68
N GLU A 283 56.01 0.11 18.61
CA GLU A 283 56.67 -0.16 17.31
C GLU A 283 57.49 1.06 16.83
N LYS A 284 57.00 2.26 17.05
CA LYS A 284 57.61 3.45 16.53
C LYS A 284 58.59 4.16 17.47
N TYR A 285 58.31 4.16 18.77
CA TYR A 285 59.00 4.95 19.74
C TYR A 285 59.74 4.18 20.84
N ALA A 286 59.76 2.82 20.78
CA ALA A 286 60.52 2.01 21.76
C ALA A 286 62.00 2.40 21.89
N SER A 287 62.64 2.69 20.76
CA SER A 287 64.03 3.15 20.74
C SER A 287 64.25 4.49 21.44
N MET A 288 63.20 5.27 21.64
CA MET A 288 63.19 6.57 22.35
C MET A 288 62.74 6.42 23.81
N GLY A 289 62.59 5.19 24.31
CA GLY A 289 62.20 4.87 25.68
C GLY A 289 60.70 4.78 25.92
N ALA A 290 59.88 4.62 24.88
CA ALA A 290 58.42 4.44 25.00
C ALA A 290 58.07 3.13 25.74
N THR A 291 57.11 3.21 26.65
CA THR A 291 56.54 2.05 27.34
C THR A 291 55.02 1.98 27.22
N ALA A 292 54.43 0.77 27.36
CA ALA A 292 53.00 0.61 27.28
C ALA A 292 52.24 1.39 28.38
N ASN A 293 52.89 1.63 29.51
CA ASN A 293 52.31 2.29 30.67
C ASN A 293 52.48 3.84 30.66
N ASP A 294 53.03 4.40 29.59
CA ASP A 294 53.13 5.85 29.49
C ASP A 294 51.75 6.47 29.46
N ASP A 295 51.58 7.49 30.30
CA ASP A 295 50.34 8.28 30.33
C ASP A 295 50.24 9.22 29.10
N MET A 296 49.10 9.82 28.93
CA MET A 296 48.81 10.73 27.83
C MET A 296 49.87 11.87 27.70
N ALA A 297 50.24 12.48 28.83
CA ALA A 297 51.17 13.58 28.85
C ALA A 297 52.58 13.14 28.42
N THR A 298 53.06 12.00 28.90
CA THR A 298 54.34 11.39 28.54
C THR A 298 54.39 11.04 27.03
N ARG A 299 53.35 10.44 26.51
CA ARG A 299 53.24 10.13 25.07
C ARG A 299 53.27 11.41 24.22
N ILE A 300 52.50 12.41 24.56
CA ILE A 300 52.50 13.69 23.84
C ILE A 300 53.89 14.33 23.86
N LYS A 301 54.56 14.32 25.01
CA LYS A 301 55.92 14.86 25.15
C LYS A 301 56.93 14.10 24.27
N LEU A 302 56.86 12.77 24.24
CA LEU A 302 57.77 11.96 23.45
C LEU A 302 57.50 12.10 21.93
N ILE A 303 56.25 12.20 21.53
CA ILE A 303 55.82 12.35 20.13
C ILE A 303 55.99 13.81 19.64
N GLY A 304 55.95 14.76 20.53
CA GLY A 304 56.03 16.20 20.23
C GLY A 304 54.69 16.84 19.85
N LYS A 305 53.59 16.07 19.78
CA LYS A 305 52.22 16.53 19.47
C LYS A 305 51.18 15.52 19.89
N MET A 306 49.93 15.95 20.05
CA MET A 306 48.80 15.08 20.15
C MET A 306 48.63 14.25 18.88
N ASN A 307 48.50 12.95 19.02
CA ASN A 307 48.23 12.04 17.90
C ASN A 307 47.41 10.85 18.37
N TYR A 308 46.17 10.83 17.99
CA TYR A 308 45.18 9.83 18.38
C TYR A 308 45.54 8.37 17.99
N ASN A 309 46.53 8.15 17.12
CA ASN A 309 46.99 6.80 16.76
C ASN A 309 48.07 6.26 17.72
N TYR A 310 48.56 7.05 18.65
CA TYR A 310 49.62 6.67 19.58
C TYR A 310 49.32 7.07 21.03
N VAL A 311 48.36 7.98 21.24
CA VAL A 311 48.00 8.50 22.55
C VAL A 311 46.66 7.92 22.98
N ASN A 312 46.64 7.33 24.18
CA ASN A 312 45.40 6.91 24.83
C ASN A 312 44.90 8.01 25.75
N ASP A 313 43.63 8.10 25.94
CA ASP A 313 43.01 8.92 26.98
C ASP A 313 43.21 8.22 28.33
N ASP A 314 43.82 8.91 29.32
CA ASP A 314 44.10 8.34 30.64
C ASP A 314 42.82 7.89 31.38
N ARG A 315 41.66 8.43 31.02
CA ARG A 315 40.37 8.04 31.58
C ARG A 315 39.95 6.62 31.20
N TRP A 316 40.45 6.07 30.09
CA TRP A 316 40.11 4.74 29.63
C TRP A 316 40.53 3.64 30.59
N THR A 317 41.54 3.89 31.41
CA THR A 317 42.06 2.95 32.43
C THR A 317 41.50 3.21 33.85
N GLN A 318 40.73 4.29 34.02
CA GLN A 318 40.16 4.65 35.31
C GLN A 318 38.84 3.90 35.59
N PRO A 319 38.48 3.72 36.88
CA PRO A 319 37.19 3.20 37.25
C PRO A 319 36.08 4.04 36.61
N ASN A 320 35.06 3.35 36.06
CA ASN A 320 33.95 3.97 35.36
C ASN A 320 34.42 4.93 34.25
N TYR A 321 35.53 4.57 33.59
CA TYR A 321 36.16 5.35 32.52
C TYR A 321 36.35 6.84 32.83
N GLY A 322 36.62 7.17 34.08
CA GLY A 322 36.79 8.53 34.53
C GLY A 322 35.59 9.46 34.30
N GLY A 323 34.41 8.89 34.23
CA GLY A 323 33.16 9.62 33.97
C GLY A 323 32.93 9.99 32.51
N LEU A 324 33.62 9.35 31.56
CA LEU A 324 33.32 9.50 30.14
C LEU A 324 31.89 9.03 29.84
N LEU A 325 31.19 9.77 29.00
CA LEU A 325 29.92 9.33 28.45
C LEU A 325 30.20 8.35 27.30
N LEU A 326 29.84 7.10 27.52
CA LEU A 326 29.91 6.06 26.49
C LEU A 326 28.59 6.04 25.72
N VAL A 327 28.66 6.17 24.40
CA VAL A 327 27.47 6.37 23.54
C VAL A 327 27.38 5.27 22.50
N ASP A 328 26.23 4.58 22.46
CA ASP A 328 25.82 3.81 21.26
C ASP A 328 25.19 4.81 20.26
N TRP A 329 25.97 5.20 19.28
CA TRP A 329 25.52 6.16 18.27
C TRP A 329 24.37 5.64 17.41
N GLN A 330 24.18 4.32 17.28
CA GLN A 330 23.05 3.79 16.57
C GLN A 330 21.75 4.01 17.34
N ASP A 331 21.79 3.91 18.68
CA ASP A 331 20.63 4.23 19.52
C ASP A 331 20.27 5.72 19.48
N GLU A 332 21.26 6.58 19.45
CA GLU A 332 21.03 8.03 19.35
C GLU A 332 20.53 8.46 17.96
N PHE A 333 20.94 7.76 16.93
CA PHE A 333 20.65 8.13 15.55
C PHE A 333 19.34 7.57 15.03
N PHE A 334 18.97 6.35 15.44
CA PHE A 334 17.74 5.70 14.98
C PHE A 334 16.59 5.87 15.96
N ARG A 335 15.40 6.07 15.41
CA ARG A 335 14.18 6.24 16.19
C ARG A 335 13.03 5.39 15.65
N LEU A 336 12.02 5.18 16.49
CA LEU A 336 10.71 4.75 16.03
C LEU A 336 10.03 5.91 15.30
N ALA A 337 9.75 5.74 14.02
CA ALA A 337 9.29 6.80 13.14
C ALA A 337 7.83 6.60 12.71
N PRO A 338 6.93 7.57 12.92
CA PRO A 338 5.54 7.47 12.49
C PRO A 338 5.41 7.62 10.99
N LEU A 339 4.44 6.90 10.43
CA LEU A 339 3.99 6.95 9.05
C LEU A 339 2.49 7.19 9.04
N GLN A 340 2.04 8.22 8.34
CA GLN A 340 0.64 8.60 8.21
C GLN A 340 0.29 8.71 6.72
N ASN A 341 -0.86 8.16 6.35
CA ASN A 341 -1.39 8.28 4.99
C ASN A 341 -2.91 8.48 5.07
N TYR A 342 -3.38 9.55 4.45
CA TYR A 342 -4.79 9.94 4.40
C TYR A 342 -5.20 10.13 2.95
N GLN A 343 -6.31 9.50 2.57
CA GLN A 343 -6.87 9.58 1.23
C GLN A 343 -8.38 9.85 1.32
N LEU A 344 -8.83 10.90 0.64
CA LEU A 344 -10.24 11.20 0.46
C LEU A 344 -10.54 11.17 -1.04
N SER A 345 -11.57 10.46 -1.46
CA SER A 345 -12.01 10.51 -2.85
C SER A 345 -13.53 10.62 -2.97
N ILE A 346 -13.96 11.35 -3.99
CA ILE A 346 -15.36 11.53 -4.34
C ILE A 346 -15.51 11.18 -5.81
N SER A 347 -16.43 10.30 -6.15
CA SER A 347 -16.68 9.89 -7.53
C SER A 347 -18.17 9.75 -7.80
N SER A 348 -18.57 10.04 -9.04
CA SER A 348 -19.93 9.82 -9.53
C SER A 348 -19.94 9.80 -11.05
N GLY A 349 -20.96 9.14 -11.62
CA GLY A 349 -21.24 9.17 -13.04
C GLY A 349 -22.74 9.35 -13.27
N ARG A 350 -23.15 10.48 -13.85
CA ARG A 350 -24.55 10.78 -14.13
C ARG A 350 -24.69 11.68 -15.36
N ASN A 351 -25.77 11.51 -16.11
CA ASN A 351 -26.10 12.38 -17.26
C ASN A 351 -24.92 12.58 -18.22
N ASN A 352 -24.31 11.50 -18.70
CA ASN A 352 -23.18 11.51 -19.62
C ASN A 352 -21.87 12.11 -19.06
N THR A 353 -21.82 12.47 -17.79
CA THR A 353 -20.62 12.99 -17.15
C THR A 353 -20.21 12.07 -16.01
N LYS A 354 -18.96 11.64 -16.01
CA LYS A 354 -18.35 10.93 -14.89
C LYS A 354 -17.18 11.76 -14.34
N TYR A 355 -17.04 11.77 -13.02
CA TYR A 355 -15.95 12.47 -12.36
C TYR A 355 -15.44 11.71 -11.16
N ARG A 356 -14.15 11.80 -10.93
CA ARG A 356 -13.49 11.39 -9.70
C ARG A 356 -12.51 12.48 -9.27
N VAL A 357 -12.62 12.89 -8.04
CA VAL A 357 -11.66 13.80 -7.39
C VAL A 357 -11.10 13.09 -6.17
N SER A 358 -9.78 13.07 -6.03
CA SER A 358 -9.11 12.52 -4.85
C SER A 358 -8.08 13.50 -4.29
N LEU A 359 -7.94 13.50 -2.98
CA LEU A 359 -6.97 14.26 -2.21
C LEU A 359 -6.21 13.28 -1.32
N GLY A 360 -4.89 13.24 -1.45
CA GLY A 360 -4.01 12.38 -0.67
C GLY A 360 -2.98 13.20 0.11
N TYR A 361 -2.74 12.81 1.35
CA TYR A 361 -1.67 13.36 2.18
C TYR A 361 -0.88 12.22 2.81
N VAL A 362 0.44 12.27 2.66
CA VAL A 362 1.40 11.34 3.26
C VAL A 362 2.37 12.14 4.12
N ASP A 363 2.59 11.69 5.35
CA ASP A 363 3.64 12.17 6.24
C ASP A 363 4.42 10.96 6.75
N GLN A 364 5.63 10.79 6.26
CA GLN A 364 6.54 9.71 6.60
C GLN A 364 7.77 10.30 7.28
N GLN A 365 7.89 10.09 8.58
CA GLN A 365 9.14 10.38 9.26
C GLN A 365 10.14 9.26 9.02
N GLY A 366 11.42 9.61 8.89
CA GLY A 366 12.49 8.62 8.74
C GLY A 366 12.91 8.03 10.06
N ILE A 367 13.36 6.78 10.02
CA ILE A 367 13.99 6.11 11.17
C ILE A 367 15.30 6.77 11.58
N ALA A 368 16.01 7.40 10.65
CA ALA A 368 17.13 8.31 10.96
C ALA A 368 16.57 9.65 11.45
N ILE A 369 17.11 10.17 12.56
CA ILE A 369 16.71 11.48 13.08
C ILE A 369 16.90 12.57 11.99
N THR A 370 16.07 13.60 12.03
CA THR A 370 16.07 14.74 11.07
C THR A 370 15.67 14.38 9.64
N SER A 371 15.33 13.13 9.33
CA SER A 371 14.84 12.75 8.01
C SER A 371 13.31 12.65 7.98
N GLY A 372 12.72 13.06 6.86
CA GLY A 372 11.28 13.03 6.69
C GLY A 372 10.84 13.34 5.26
N TYR A 373 9.62 12.92 4.94
CA TYR A 373 9.00 13.12 3.63
C TYR A 373 7.52 13.40 3.80
N LYS A 374 7.05 14.49 3.18
CA LYS A 374 5.63 14.83 3.12
C LYS A 374 5.21 14.99 1.68
N ARG A 375 4.02 14.51 1.36
CA ARG A 375 3.45 14.64 0.02
C ARG A 375 1.98 14.97 0.11
N LEU A 376 1.58 15.98 -0.64
CA LEU A 376 0.19 16.33 -0.89
C LEU A 376 -0.11 16.08 -2.38
N THR A 377 -1.15 15.31 -2.68
CA THR A 377 -1.59 15.00 -4.04
C THR A 377 -3.04 15.37 -4.22
N LEU A 378 -3.36 16.01 -5.32
CA LEU A 378 -4.73 16.21 -5.79
C LEU A 378 -4.85 15.58 -7.17
N ARG A 379 -5.89 14.79 -7.39
CA ARG A 379 -6.21 14.25 -8.71
C ARG A 379 -7.67 14.52 -9.04
N ALA A 380 -7.92 15.01 -10.24
CA ALA A 380 -9.28 15.22 -10.72
C ALA A 380 -9.39 14.69 -12.16
N ASN A 381 -10.22 13.69 -12.36
CA ASN A 381 -10.54 13.08 -13.64
C ASN A 381 -12.01 13.36 -13.94
N ILE A 382 -12.27 14.10 -15.02
CA ILE A 382 -13.62 14.45 -15.44
C ILE A 382 -13.75 14.05 -16.91
N GLU A 383 -14.78 13.31 -17.25
CA GLU A 383 -15.10 12.94 -18.63
C GLU A 383 -16.58 13.20 -18.90
N SER A 384 -16.87 13.87 -19.98
CA SER A 384 -18.25 14.17 -20.38
C SER A 384 -18.48 13.86 -21.86
N LYS A 385 -19.58 13.16 -22.15
CA LYS A 385 -20.05 12.91 -23.52
C LYS A 385 -21.00 14.02 -23.94
N ILE A 386 -20.56 14.81 -24.91
CA ILE A 386 -21.33 15.90 -25.48
C ILE A 386 -22.01 15.40 -26.75
N LEU A 387 -23.33 15.59 -26.86
CA LEU A 387 -24.14 15.20 -28.03
C LEU A 387 -23.97 13.73 -28.49
N ASN A 388 -23.66 12.82 -27.58
CA ASN A 388 -23.42 11.39 -27.83
C ASN A 388 -22.33 11.06 -28.88
N ARG A 389 -21.57 12.05 -29.36
CA ARG A 389 -20.54 11.89 -30.40
C ARG A 389 -19.16 12.40 -29.99
N ILE A 390 -19.11 13.32 -29.05
CA ILE A 390 -17.86 13.96 -28.60
C ILE A 390 -17.66 13.62 -27.14
N THR A 391 -16.52 13.02 -26.81
CA THR A 391 -16.09 12.83 -25.43
C THR A 391 -15.00 13.86 -25.11
N VAL A 392 -15.24 14.66 -24.08
CA VAL A 392 -14.26 15.63 -23.56
C VAL A 392 -13.78 15.13 -22.20
N GLY A 393 -12.46 14.96 -22.09
CA GLY A 393 -11.80 14.55 -20.85
C GLY A 393 -10.90 15.65 -20.32
N PHE A 394 -10.86 15.77 -19.00
CA PHE A 394 -9.96 16.66 -18.28
C PHE A 394 -9.32 15.90 -17.13
N ASN A 395 -7.98 15.83 -17.15
CA ASN A 395 -7.18 15.19 -16.11
C ASN A 395 -6.26 16.24 -15.48
N LEU A 396 -6.34 16.39 -14.18
CA LEU A 396 -5.49 17.26 -13.38
C LEU A 396 -4.86 16.44 -12.25
N ALA A 397 -3.54 16.54 -12.08
CA ALA A 397 -2.81 15.77 -11.07
C ALA A 397 -1.64 16.57 -10.46
N PRO A 398 -1.88 17.72 -9.81
CA PRO A 398 -0.81 18.42 -9.09
C PRO A 398 -0.38 17.62 -7.87
N SER A 399 0.95 17.66 -7.60
CA SER A 399 1.54 17.13 -6.39
C SER A 399 2.55 18.13 -5.83
N ALA A 400 2.66 18.17 -4.50
CA ALA A 400 3.68 18.91 -3.79
C ALA A 400 4.36 17.97 -2.80
N THR A 401 5.69 17.98 -2.81
CA THR A 401 6.52 17.14 -1.96
C THR A 401 7.50 18.00 -1.16
N TRP A 402 7.72 17.62 0.07
CA TRP A 402 8.71 18.21 0.97
C TRP A 402 9.55 17.08 1.53
N SER A 403 10.86 17.13 1.33
CA SER A 403 11.82 16.19 1.89
C SER A 403 12.74 16.92 2.85
N GLU A 404 12.93 16.36 4.02
CA GLU A 404 13.84 16.84 5.06
C GLU A 404 14.90 15.76 5.33
N GLY A 405 16.15 16.15 5.51
CA GLY A 405 17.23 15.24 5.86
C GLY A 405 18.50 15.44 5.04
N GLY A 406 19.58 14.84 5.50
CA GLY A 406 20.82 14.75 4.77
C GLY A 406 20.74 13.70 3.66
N ARG A 407 21.48 13.86 2.59
CA ARG A 407 21.59 12.85 1.53
C ARG A 407 22.16 11.55 2.10
N VAL A 408 21.42 10.47 1.90
CA VAL A 408 21.77 9.12 2.36
C VAL A 408 22.24 8.23 1.19
N ASP A 409 22.24 8.77 -0.03
CA ASP A 409 22.43 8.02 -1.28
C ASP A 409 23.88 7.58 -1.57
N GLY A 410 24.83 7.92 -0.71
CA GLY A 410 26.22 7.48 -0.82
C GLY A 410 26.97 7.94 -2.08
N LYS A 411 26.36 8.76 -2.93
CA LYS A 411 26.97 9.25 -4.17
C LYS A 411 27.96 10.38 -3.97
N ASP A 412 27.80 11.15 -2.88
CA ASP A 412 28.79 12.14 -2.49
C ASP A 412 29.84 11.47 -1.61
N GLN A 413 31.04 11.27 -2.16
CA GLN A 413 32.22 10.84 -1.40
C GLN A 413 32.65 11.87 -0.35
N GLN A 414 31.99 13.00 -0.27
CA GLN A 414 32.19 14.00 0.76
C GLN A 414 31.30 13.72 1.97
N ALA A 415 31.79 12.85 2.81
CA ALA A 415 31.90 12.98 4.26
C ALA A 415 30.65 13.27 5.13
N ASN A 416 29.43 13.32 4.64
CA ASN A 416 28.28 13.65 5.49
C ASN A 416 27.11 12.66 5.39
N ASN A 417 27.39 11.43 5.02
CA ASN A 417 26.40 10.39 5.14
C ASN A 417 26.29 9.94 6.60
N MET A 418 25.33 10.49 7.32
CA MET A 418 25.13 10.19 8.75
C MET A 418 24.99 8.68 9.01
N LEU A 419 24.39 7.91 8.09
CA LEU A 419 24.24 6.48 8.23
C LEU A 419 25.56 5.70 8.19
N THR A 420 26.52 6.16 7.40
CA THR A 420 27.85 5.54 7.34
C THR A 420 28.78 6.06 8.44
N MET A 421 28.58 7.29 8.89
CA MET A 421 29.41 7.88 9.95
C MET A 421 29.03 7.39 11.35
N CYS A 422 27.74 7.15 11.58
CA CYS A 422 27.24 6.72 12.88
C CYS A 422 28.00 5.50 13.49
N PRO A 423 28.27 4.40 12.75
CA PRO A 423 29.01 3.27 13.31
C PRO A 423 30.51 3.52 13.51
N ILE A 424 31.10 4.53 12.91
CA ILE A 424 32.55 4.79 12.95
C ILE A 424 32.94 5.96 13.88
N VAL A 425 31.96 6.67 14.42
CA VAL A 425 32.22 7.74 15.40
C VAL A 425 32.69 7.10 16.71
N GLU A 426 33.73 7.70 17.30
CA GLU A 426 34.27 7.23 18.57
C GLU A 426 33.21 7.30 19.69
N PRO A 427 32.91 6.20 20.38
CA PRO A 427 31.85 6.17 21.40
C PRO A 427 32.15 7.06 22.60
N THR A 428 33.40 7.55 22.71
CA THR A 428 33.84 8.45 23.78
C THR A 428 33.76 9.93 23.40
N SER A 429 33.30 10.25 22.18
CA SER A 429 33.28 11.66 21.71
C SER A 429 32.25 12.54 22.42
N GLY A 430 31.31 11.92 23.14
CA GLY A 430 30.23 12.62 23.82
C GLY A 430 29.14 13.13 22.87
N LEU A 431 27.95 13.37 23.42
CA LEU A 431 26.88 14.07 22.71
C LEU A 431 27.19 15.57 22.71
N TYR A 432 27.17 16.19 21.54
CA TYR A 432 27.18 17.64 21.46
C TYR A 432 25.84 18.15 22.02
N THR A 433 25.85 18.61 23.25
CA THR A 433 24.84 19.55 23.71
C THR A 433 25.12 20.84 23.00
N GLY A 434 24.39 21.14 21.94
CA GLY A 434 24.52 22.40 21.23
C GLY A 434 24.38 23.56 22.22
N ALA A 435 25.39 24.38 22.28
CA ALA A 435 25.34 25.69 22.94
C ALA A 435 24.57 26.66 22.03
#